data_41f7a593ec50105c86f19b8efbacd553
#
_entry.id   41f7a593ec50105c86f19b8efbacd553
#
_cell.length_a   1.000
_cell.length_b   1.000
_cell.length_c   1.000
_cell.angle_alpha   90.00
_cell.angle_beta   90.00
_cell.angle_gamma   90.00
#
_symmetry.space_group_name_H-M   'P 1'
#
loop_
_entity.id
_entity.type
_entity.pdbx_description
1 polymer ?
#
loop_
_entity_poly.entity_id
_entity_poly.type
_entity_poly.pdbx_seq_one_letter_code
_entity_poly.pdbx_strand_id
1 'polypeptide(L)'
;MDDRDDSSYARAPEPDDLIRICRSLNDAGARYVLIGGFALIAHGATRFTKDIDLLIDDSPDNVARVKRALSILADNAAADVQDTDIREHVVVRVADEVVIDLMGRACGLSYTEVAADAEQRQLGDALVPVASPATLIRTKDTYRPQDAIDRAFLEDLIKRRQSPEA
;
A
#
# COMPACT_ATOMS: atom_id res chain seq x y z
N MET A 1 -14.78 -26.97 2.40
CA MET A 1 -13.84 -25.90 2.49
C MET A 1 -14.54 -24.58 2.36
N ASP A 2 -14.25 -23.71 3.24
CA ASP A 2 -14.98 -22.48 3.35
C ASP A 2 -14.24 -21.38 2.58
N ASP A 3 -14.82 -20.93 1.48
CA ASP A 3 -14.26 -19.87 0.65
C ASP A 3 -14.60 -18.49 1.18
N ARG A 4 -15.00 -18.39 2.45
CA ARG A 4 -15.30 -17.09 3.01
C ARG A 4 -14.05 -16.20 3.03
N ASP A 5 -14.22 -15.00 2.51
CA ASP A 5 -13.21 -13.97 2.63
C ASP A 5 -13.13 -13.53 4.10
N ASP A 6 -12.06 -13.92 4.77
CA ASP A 6 -11.84 -13.57 6.17
C ASP A 6 -11.77 -12.07 6.42
N SER A 7 -11.66 -11.28 5.36
CA SER A 7 -11.64 -9.82 5.48
C SER A 7 -12.90 -9.24 6.12
N SER A 8 -14.02 -10.02 6.12
CA SER A 8 -15.26 -9.58 6.77
C SER A 8 -15.13 -9.42 8.29
N TYR A 9 -14.13 -10.06 8.89
CA TYR A 9 -13.87 -9.96 10.34
C TYR A 9 -12.84 -8.91 10.69
N ALA A 10 -12.13 -8.37 9.70
CA ALA A 10 -11.15 -7.33 9.92
C ALA A 10 -11.86 -5.99 10.13
N ARG A 11 -11.34 -5.20 11.04
CA ARG A 11 -11.81 -3.82 11.20
C ARG A 11 -11.16 -2.92 10.15
N ALA A 12 -11.78 -1.77 9.88
CA ALA A 12 -11.17 -0.77 9.01
C ALA A 12 -9.87 -0.26 9.66
N PRO A 13 -8.77 -0.15 8.88
CA PRO A 13 -7.52 0.36 9.43
C PRO A 13 -7.61 1.85 9.74
N GLU A 14 -6.98 2.24 10.84
CA GLU A 14 -6.81 3.63 11.23
C GLU A 14 -5.38 4.09 10.93
N PRO A 15 -5.11 5.41 10.92
CA PRO A 15 -3.74 5.90 10.69
C PRO A 15 -2.68 5.27 11.61
N ASP A 16 -3.02 4.99 12.86
CA ASP A 16 -2.08 4.36 13.80
C ASP A 16 -1.71 2.94 13.37
N ASP A 17 -2.63 2.21 12.73
CA ASP A 17 -2.33 0.89 12.18
C ASP A 17 -1.29 0.97 11.08
N LEU A 18 -1.48 1.94 10.17
CA LEU A 18 -0.54 2.17 9.07
C LEU A 18 0.85 2.51 9.61
N ILE A 19 0.93 3.41 10.58
CA ILE A 19 2.20 3.83 11.17
C ILE A 19 2.90 2.64 11.82
N ARG A 20 2.17 1.84 12.60
CA ARG A 20 2.70 0.65 13.27
C ARG A 20 3.24 -0.37 12.27
N ILE A 21 2.49 -0.62 11.21
CA ILE A 21 2.88 -1.58 10.16
C ILE A 21 4.09 -1.08 9.40
N CYS A 22 4.09 0.18 8.97
CA CYS A 22 5.22 0.76 8.24
C CYS A 22 6.49 0.80 9.09
N ARG A 23 6.36 1.10 10.37
CA ARG A 23 7.49 1.05 11.28
C ARG A 23 8.08 -0.36 11.36
N SER A 24 7.22 -1.37 11.45
CA SER A 24 7.67 -2.76 11.47
C SER A 24 8.33 -3.18 10.15
N LEU A 25 7.78 -2.73 9.01
CA LEU A 25 8.39 -2.97 7.70
C LEU A 25 9.78 -2.33 7.61
N ASN A 26 9.92 -1.11 8.08
CA ASN A 26 11.21 -0.41 8.10
C ASN A 26 12.21 -1.14 8.98
N ASP A 27 11.81 -1.59 10.16
CA ASP A 27 12.68 -2.30 11.10
C ASP A 27 13.14 -3.64 10.52
N ALA A 28 12.30 -4.30 9.72
CA ALA A 28 12.65 -5.56 9.06
C ALA A 28 13.50 -5.35 7.79
N GLY A 29 13.71 -4.11 7.37
CA GLY A 29 14.42 -3.80 6.14
C GLY A 29 13.66 -4.20 4.89
N ALA A 30 12.32 -4.24 4.97
CA ALA A 30 11.48 -4.61 3.84
C ALA A 30 11.47 -3.51 2.77
N ARG A 31 11.44 -3.93 1.52
CA ARG A 31 11.33 -3.02 0.37
C ARG A 31 9.87 -2.94 -0.05
N TYR A 32 9.26 -1.78 0.13
CA TYR A 32 7.85 -1.55 -0.15
C TYR A 32 7.60 -0.10 -0.52
N VAL A 33 6.47 0.15 -1.17
CA VAL A 33 5.94 1.49 -1.42
C VAL A 33 4.46 1.47 -1.08
N LEU A 34 4.00 2.46 -0.32
CA LEU A 34 2.59 2.63 -0.02
C LEU A 34 1.86 3.12 -1.27
N ILE A 35 0.82 2.41 -1.67
CA ILE A 35 -0.08 2.77 -2.76
C ILE A 35 -1.52 2.77 -2.25
N GLY A 36 -2.49 2.98 -3.13
CA GLY A 36 -3.90 2.89 -2.77
C GLY A 36 -4.42 4.06 -1.96
N GLY A 37 -5.48 3.82 -1.20
CA GLY A 37 -6.20 4.87 -0.47
C GLY A 37 -5.35 5.62 0.55
N PHE A 38 -4.53 4.92 1.31
CA PHE A 38 -3.67 5.58 2.29
C PHE A 38 -2.56 6.42 1.64
N ALA A 39 -2.13 6.05 0.43
CA ALA A 39 -1.18 6.90 -0.31
C ALA A 39 -1.82 8.24 -0.67
N LEU A 40 -3.09 8.24 -1.10
CA LEU A 40 -3.81 9.48 -1.36
C LEU A 40 -3.99 10.30 -0.09
N ILE A 41 -4.31 9.65 1.03
CA ILE A 41 -4.44 10.32 2.32
C ILE A 41 -3.10 10.94 2.73
N ALA A 42 -1.99 10.24 2.51
CA ALA A 42 -0.65 10.78 2.78
C ALA A 42 -0.34 12.04 1.94
N HIS A 43 -0.94 12.14 0.77
CA HIS A 43 -0.82 13.34 -0.08
C HIS A 43 -1.87 14.42 0.23
N GLY A 44 -2.71 14.20 1.24
CA GLY A 44 -3.65 15.21 1.70
C GLY A 44 -5.11 14.98 1.32
N ALA A 45 -5.43 13.85 0.67
CA ALA A 45 -6.82 13.56 0.33
C ALA A 45 -7.64 13.26 1.58
N THR A 46 -8.90 13.69 1.55
CA THR A 46 -9.88 13.34 2.58
C THR A 46 -10.73 12.22 2.01
N ARG A 47 -10.51 11.00 2.48
CA ARG A 47 -11.28 9.85 2.03
C ARG A 47 -11.19 8.72 3.05
N PHE A 48 -12.08 7.75 2.90
CA PHE A 48 -12.10 6.52 3.67
C PHE A 48 -11.41 5.40 2.87
N THR A 49 -10.74 4.49 3.57
CA THR A 49 -10.16 3.29 2.96
C THR A 49 -10.33 2.10 3.90
N LYS A 50 -10.54 0.90 3.32
CA LYS A 50 -10.81 -0.32 4.07
C LYS A 50 -9.59 -1.21 4.25
N ASP A 51 -8.53 -0.95 3.50
CA ASP A 51 -7.34 -1.79 3.47
C ASP A 51 -6.09 -0.94 3.28
N ILE A 52 -4.96 -1.58 3.55
CA ILE A 52 -3.64 -0.99 3.36
C ILE A 52 -3.04 -1.69 2.15
N ASP A 53 -2.69 -0.93 1.11
CA ASP A 53 -2.15 -1.46 -0.13
C ASP A 53 -0.65 -1.20 -0.20
N LEU A 54 0.13 -2.27 -0.34
CA LEU A 54 1.59 -2.20 -0.41
C LEU A 54 2.08 -2.86 -1.70
N LEU A 55 2.86 -2.11 -2.46
CA LEU A 55 3.62 -2.66 -3.57
C LEU A 55 4.98 -3.06 -3.01
N ILE A 56 5.37 -4.33 -3.20
CA ILE A 56 6.59 -4.86 -2.62
C ILE A 56 7.50 -5.46 -3.69
N ASP A 57 8.80 -5.46 -3.42
CA ASP A 57 9.74 -6.25 -4.19
C ASP A 57 9.41 -7.73 -3.97
N ASP A 58 9.25 -8.46 -5.06
CA ASP A 58 8.75 -9.84 -5.05
C ASP A 58 9.83 -10.90 -4.86
N SER A 59 11.08 -10.51 -4.56
CA SER A 59 12.11 -11.48 -4.27
C SER A 59 11.79 -12.29 -3.01
N PRO A 60 12.13 -13.59 -2.96
CA PRO A 60 11.86 -14.40 -1.76
C PRO A 60 12.46 -13.80 -0.48
N ASP A 61 13.63 -13.20 -0.55
CA ASP A 61 14.25 -12.52 0.58
C ASP A 61 13.36 -11.40 1.11
N ASN A 62 12.85 -10.57 0.20
CA ASN A 62 12.00 -9.45 0.61
C ASN A 62 10.63 -9.92 1.10
N VAL A 63 10.06 -10.94 0.48
CA VAL A 63 8.80 -11.52 0.95
C VAL A 63 8.95 -12.02 2.38
N ALA A 64 10.08 -12.66 2.71
CA ALA A 64 10.36 -13.10 4.07
C ALA A 64 10.42 -11.91 5.05
N ARG A 65 11.02 -10.79 4.64
CA ARG A 65 11.09 -9.58 5.47
C ARG A 65 9.70 -8.98 5.69
N VAL A 66 8.88 -8.94 4.66
CA VAL A 66 7.50 -8.46 4.76
C VAL A 66 6.69 -9.35 5.71
N LYS A 67 6.80 -10.66 5.57
CA LYS A 67 6.10 -11.61 6.46
C LYS A 67 6.52 -11.41 7.92
N ARG A 68 7.81 -11.23 8.16
CA ARG A 68 8.31 -10.97 9.51
C ARG A 68 7.74 -9.67 10.07
N ALA A 69 7.70 -8.63 9.25
CA ALA A 69 7.15 -7.35 9.67
C ALA A 69 5.67 -7.46 10.03
N LEU A 70 4.89 -8.19 9.23
CA LEU A 70 3.46 -8.34 9.44
C LEU A 70 3.10 -9.33 10.56
N SER A 71 4.08 -10.03 11.12
CA SER A 71 3.87 -10.94 12.25
C SER A 71 3.43 -10.21 13.53
N ILE A 72 3.55 -8.89 13.58
CA ILE A 72 3.05 -8.09 14.70
C ILE A 72 1.53 -8.04 14.78
N LEU A 73 0.83 -8.37 13.69
CA LEU A 73 -0.62 -8.38 13.66
C LEU A 73 -1.18 -9.56 14.46
N ALA A 74 -2.38 -9.39 14.99
CA ALA A 74 -2.94 -10.28 16.01
C ALA A 74 -2.99 -11.75 15.61
N ASP A 75 -3.28 -12.05 14.34
CA ASP A 75 -3.48 -13.41 13.87
C ASP A 75 -2.28 -13.98 13.12
N ASN A 76 -1.24 -13.18 12.90
CA ASN A 76 -0.09 -13.54 12.07
C ASN A 76 -0.50 -14.20 10.75
N ALA A 77 -1.51 -13.65 10.09
CA ALA A 77 -2.07 -14.22 8.87
C ALA A 77 -1.06 -14.25 7.71
N ALA A 78 -0.07 -13.34 7.72
CA ALA A 78 0.98 -13.32 6.71
C ALA A 78 1.85 -14.58 6.71
N ALA A 79 1.84 -15.36 7.80
CA ALA A 79 2.61 -16.61 7.86
C ALA A 79 2.21 -17.59 6.74
N ASP A 80 0.97 -17.52 6.27
CA ASP A 80 0.47 -18.42 5.22
C ASP A 80 0.88 -17.99 3.81
N VAL A 81 1.46 -16.82 3.63
CA VAL A 81 1.94 -16.36 2.33
C VAL A 81 3.17 -17.17 1.91
N GLN A 82 3.13 -17.74 0.70
CA GLN A 82 4.24 -18.50 0.16
C GLN A 82 5.20 -17.60 -0.62
N ASP A 83 6.44 -18.04 -0.78
CA ASP A 83 7.49 -17.25 -1.44
C ASP A 83 7.12 -16.81 -2.86
N THR A 84 6.30 -17.63 -3.56
CA THR A 84 5.94 -17.39 -4.95
C THR A 84 4.61 -16.67 -5.11
N ASP A 85 3.82 -16.53 -4.03
CA ASP A 85 2.46 -15.99 -4.14
C ASP A 85 2.43 -14.59 -4.75
N ILE A 86 3.38 -13.75 -4.38
CA ILE A 86 3.43 -12.35 -4.85
C ILE A 86 3.69 -12.29 -6.36
N ARG A 87 4.47 -13.24 -6.90
CA ARG A 87 4.74 -13.32 -8.34
C ARG A 87 3.58 -13.91 -9.12
N GLU A 88 2.87 -14.86 -8.51
CA GLU A 88 1.84 -15.65 -9.18
C GLU A 88 0.47 -14.99 -9.18
N HIS A 89 0.22 -14.07 -8.25
CA HIS A 89 -1.09 -13.45 -8.07
C HIS A 89 -1.01 -11.94 -8.23
N VAL A 90 -2.09 -11.34 -8.74
CA VAL A 90 -2.18 -9.88 -8.90
C VAL A 90 -2.17 -9.20 -7.53
N VAL A 91 -2.93 -9.76 -6.58
CA VAL A 91 -3.03 -9.27 -5.21
C VAL A 91 -3.00 -10.47 -4.27
N VAL A 92 -2.20 -10.38 -3.21
CA VAL A 92 -2.22 -11.34 -2.11
C VAL A 92 -2.81 -10.62 -0.91
N ARG A 93 -4.02 -11.02 -0.54
CA ARG A 93 -4.73 -10.39 0.58
C ARG A 93 -4.37 -11.07 1.88
N VAL A 94 -3.84 -10.29 2.81
CA VAL A 94 -3.57 -10.72 4.18
C VAL A 94 -4.71 -10.18 5.05
N ALA A 95 -5.66 -11.06 5.37
CA ALA A 95 -6.80 -10.73 6.23
C ALA A 95 -6.44 -11.04 7.68
N ASP A 96 -6.13 -10.02 8.43
CA ASP A 96 -5.74 -10.10 9.84
C ASP A 96 -6.64 -9.15 10.65
N GLU A 97 -6.16 -8.57 11.73
CA GLU A 97 -6.92 -7.55 12.46
C GLU A 97 -7.31 -6.37 11.57
N VAL A 98 -6.49 -6.07 10.57
CA VAL A 98 -6.80 -5.20 9.43
C VAL A 98 -6.42 -5.93 8.14
N VAL A 99 -6.96 -5.49 7.01
CA VAL A 99 -6.65 -6.09 5.72
C VAL A 99 -5.47 -5.38 5.08
N ILE A 100 -4.47 -6.15 4.66
CA ILE A 100 -3.31 -5.67 3.92
C ILE A 100 -3.28 -6.39 2.58
N ASP A 101 -3.24 -5.63 1.50
CA ASP A 101 -3.11 -6.17 0.15
C ASP A 101 -1.67 -5.99 -0.33
N LEU A 102 -1.02 -7.10 -0.64
CA LEU A 102 0.36 -7.14 -1.12
C LEU A 102 0.37 -7.36 -2.63
N MET A 103 1.14 -6.55 -3.34
CA MET A 103 1.25 -6.62 -4.79
C MET A 103 2.71 -6.56 -5.21
N GLY A 104 3.09 -7.38 -6.18
CA GLY A 104 4.40 -7.27 -6.83
C GLY A 104 4.37 -6.32 -8.02
N ARG A 105 3.18 -6.08 -8.57
CA ARG A 105 2.93 -5.14 -9.67
C ARG A 105 1.59 -4.46 -9.46
N ALA A 106 1.51 -3.20 -9.83
CA ALA A 106 0.27 -2.43 -9.81
C ALA A 106 0.09 -1.78 -11.18
N CYS A 107 -0.96 -2.16 -11.90
CA CYS A 107 -1.24 -1.67 -13.26
C CYS A 107 -0.01 -1.76 -14.18
N GLY A 108 0.70 -2.87 -14.12
CA GLY A 108 1.91 -3.12 -14.91
C GLY A 108 3.19 -2.50 -14.37
N LEU A 109 3.12 -1.74 -13.30
CA LEU A 109 4.30 -1.09 -12.71
C LEU A 109 4.91 -2.00 -11.63
N SER A 110 6.23 -2.20 -11.70
CA SER A 110 6.97 -2.98 -10.71
C SER A 110 7.36 -2.13 -9.50
N TYR A 111 7.75 -2.81 -8.42
CA TYR A 111 8.32 -2.13 -7.25
C TYR A 111 9.47 -1.19 -7.64
N THR A 112 10.42 -1.66 -8.44
CA THR A 112 11.59 -0.87 -8.83
C THR A 112 11.19 0.42 -9.55
N GLU A 113 10.22 0.30 -10.47
CA GLU A 113 9.73 1.47 -11.22
C GLU A 113 9.05 2.49 -10.30
N VAL A 114 8.20 2.02 -9.39
CA VAL A 114 7.45 2.90 -8.49
C VAL A 114 8.36 3.49 -7.42
N ALA A 115 9.29 2.71 -6.89
CA ALA A 115 10.22 3.18 -5.86
C ALA A 115 11.16 4.27 -6.37
N ALA A 116 11.43 4.29 -7.69
CA ALA A 116 12.38 5.26 -8.28
C ALA A 116 11.95 6.71 -8.05
N ASP A 117 10.64 7.01 -8.02
CA ASP A 117 10.16 8.37 -7.79
C ASP A 117 9.24 8.48 -6.57
N ALA A 118 9.23 7.47 -5.72
CA ALA A 118 8.44 7.49 -4.49
C ALA A 118 8.88 8.65 -3.59
N GLU A 119 7.92 9.24 -2.88
CA GLU A 119 8.17 10.35 -1.97
C GLU A 119 8.21 9.83 -0.54
N GLN A 120 9.23 10.23 0.19
CA GLN A 120 9.32 9.88 1.60
C GLN A 120 8.42 10.82 2.41
N ARG A 121 7.50 10.26 3.17
CA ARG A 121 6.56 11.01 3.99
C ARG A 121 6.71 10.61 5.46
N GLN A 122 6.80 11.61 6.31
CA GLN A 122 6.80 11.36 7.75
C GLN A 122 5.35 11.16 8.21
N LEU A 123 5.02 9.93 8.61
CA LEU A 123 3.70 9.59 9.15
C LEU A 123 3.89 9.21 10.63
N GLY A 124 3.48 10.09 11.53
CA GLY A 124 3.81 9.90 12.94
C GLY A 124 5.33 9.83 13.12
N ASP A 125 5.81 8.76 13.72
CA ASP A 125 7.24 8.52 13.92
C ASP A 125 7.86 7.59 12.84
N ALA A 126 7.11 7.28 11.78
CA ALA A 126 7.59 6.42 10.70
C ALA A 126 7.84 7.22 9.42
N LEU A 127 8.97 6.97 8.79
CA LEU A 127 9.25 7.51 7.45
C LEU A 127 8.78 6.47 6.43
N VAL A 128 7.83 6.84 5.58
CA VAL A 128 7.12 5.92 4.70
C VAL A 128 7.35 6.30 3.24
N PRO A 129 7.80 5.36 2.40
CA PRO A 129 7.86 5.59 0.96
C PRO A 129 6.44 5.52 0.38
N VAL A 130 6.00 6.61 -0.22
CA VAL A 130 4.66 6.76 -0.80
C VAL A 130 4.80 6.96 -2.29
N ALA A 131 4.01 6.24 -3.08
CA ALA A 131 4.03 6.42 -4.53
C ALA A 131 3.74 7.89 -4.88
N SER A 132 4.44 8.41 -5.90
CA SER A 132 4.26 9.79 -6.32
C SER A 132 2.84 10.02 -6.85
N PRO A 133 2.34 11.27 -6.84
CA PRO A 133 1.04 11.56 -7.45
C PRO A 133 0.94 11.10 -8.91
N ALA A 134 1.98 11.29 -9.71
CA ALA A 134 2.00 10.86 -11.11
C ALA A 134 1.87 9.34 -11.23
N THR A 135 2.58 8.59 -10.40
CA THR A 135 2.48 7.12 -10.37
C THR A 135 1.08 6.69 -9.93
N LEU A 136 0.52 7.31 -8.90
CA LEU A 136 -0.80 6.97 -8.41
C LEU A 136 -1.88 7.17 -9.46
N ILE A 137 -1.79 8.21 -10.29
CA ILE A 137 -2.71 8.42 -11.41
C ILE A 137 -2.71 7.20 -12.34
N ARG A 138 -1.52 6.66 -12.65
CA ARG A 138 -1.39 5.49 -13.52
C ARG A 138 -2.06 4.25 -12.94
N THR A 139 -2.20 4.18 -11.62
CA THR A 139 -2.87 3.05 -10.94
C THR A 139 -4.39 3.24 -10.84
N LYS A 140 -4.94 4.39 -11.28
CA LYS A 140 -6.35 4.74 -11.17
C LYS A 140 -7.09 4.66 -12.49
N ASP A 141 -6.58 3.89 -13.44
CA ASP A 141 -7.20 3.73 -14.75
C ASP A 141 -8.21 2.58 -14.74
N THR A 142 -9.29 2.76 -13.99
CA THR A 142 -10.38 1.79 -13.88
C THR A 142 -11.74 2.49 -14.03
N TYR A 143 -12.80 1.69 -14.10
CA TYR A 143 -14.17 2.19 -14.22
C TYR A 143 -14.82 2.53 -12.87
N ARG A 144 -14.14 2.34 -11.76
CA ARG A 144 -14.73 2.61 -10.43
C ARG A 144 -14.89 4.11 -10.23
N PRO A 145 -16.07 4.56 -9.72
CA PRO A 145 -16.29 6.00 -9.47
C PRO A 145 -15.24 6.62 -8.55
N GLN A 146 -14.78 5.87 -7.52
CA GLN A 146 -13.76 6.37 -6.61
C GLN A 146 -12.44 6.68 -7.35
N ASP A 147 -12.10 5.92 -8.38
CA ASP A 147 -10.86 6.16 -9.13
C ASP A 147 -10.92 7.49 -9.90
N ALA A 148 -12.08 7.89 -10.39
CA ALA A 148 -12.24 9.19 -11.04
C ALA A 148 -12.03 10.33 -10.04
N ILE A 149 -12.55 10.19 -8.83
CA ILE A 149 -12.38 11.17 -7.75
C ILE A 149 -10.91 11.26 -7.35
N ASP A 150 -10.28 10.12 -7.16
CA ASP A 150 -8.85 10.04 -6.78
C ASP A 150 -7.97 10.68 -7.85
N ARG A 151 -8.26 10.39 -9.13
CA ARG A 151 -7.48 10.96 -10.25
C ARG A 151 -7.63 12.49 -10.28
N ALA A 152 -8.84 13.01 -10.12
CA ALA A 152 -9.07 14.45 -10.10
C ALA A 152 -8.28 15.13 -8.97
N PHE A 153 -8.27 14.53 -7.78
CA PHE A 153 -7.48 15.04 -6.67
C PHE A 153 -5.98 15.09 -7.00
N LEU A 154 -5.46 14.00 -7.58
CA LEU A 154 -4.04 13.90 -7.91
C LEU A 154 -3.64 14.87 -9.03
N GLU A 155 -4.48 15.01 -10.04
CA GLU A 155 -4.24 15.97 -11.14
C GLU A 155 -4.19 17.40 -10.60
N ASP A 156 -5.12 17.75 -9.72
CA ASP A 156 -5.13 19.08 -9.08
C ASP A 156 -3.89 19.29 -8.24
N LEU A 157 -3.47 18.30 -7.48
CA LEU A 157 -2.26 18.38 -6.66
C LEU A 157 -1.02 18.63 -7.52
N ILE A 158 -0.90 17.93 -8.64
CA ILE A 158 0.23 18.13 -9.57
C ILE A 158 0.21 19.54 -10.13
N LYS A 159 -0.96 20.03 -10.55
CA LYS A 159 -1.09 21.42 -11.05
C LYS A 159 -0.64 22.43 -10.01
N ARG A 160 -1.06 22.25 -8.76
CA ARG A 160 -0.67 23.17 -7.68
C ARG A 160 0.83 23.17 -7.43
N ARG A 161 1.49 22.01 -7.59
CA ARG A 161 2.94 21.89 -7.46
C ARG A 161 3.68 22.56 -8.60
N GLN A 162 3.10 22.56 -9.80
CA GLN A 162 3.69 23.20 -10.99
C GLN A 162 3.52 24.72 -10.99
N SER A 163 2.58 25.24 -10.20
CA SER A 163 2.32 26.68 -10.05
C SER A 163 2.59 27.07 -8.61
N PRO A 164 3.86 27.22 -8.22
CA PRO A 164 4.22 27.44 -6.81
C PRO A 164 3.89 28.84 -6.30
N GLU A 165 3.20 29.65 -7.04
CA GLU A 165 2.72 30.92 -6.53
C GLU A 165 1.68 30.67 -5.46
N ALA A 166 2.09 30.84 -4.32
CA ALA A 166 1.17 30.80 -3.21
C ALA A 166 0.53 32.16 -3.02
#